data_3c5bcfaad8af1d4e1fa99de4a7ec0221
#
_entry.id   3c5bcfaad8af1d4e1fa99de4a7ec0221
#
_cell.length_a   1.000
_cell.length_b   1.000
_cell.length_c   1.000
_cell.angle_alpha   90.00
_cell.angle_beta   90.00
_cell.angle_gamma   90.00
#
_symmetry.space_group_name_H-M   'P 1'
#
loop_
_entity.id
_entity.type
_entity.pdbx_description
1 polymer ?
#
loop_
_entity_poly.entity_id
_entity_poly.type
_entity_poly.pdbx_seq_one_letter_code
_entity_poly.pdbx_strand_id
1 'polypeptide(L)'
;MAKSKRFLEREQRMIDVAQGRIPDRVPICGLIETYALSYSGIPLKEAALSVRKNVQAHAKIYDDIYYDCAYIASLAHAWEVNWVLGSDIFFISDDGFTEQHKEYCPMVPEDYDELIKDPVRWILNEFAPRKFSKLDASNEEQKKAFLSSLIPFLKFAGAMVYGSYVFKKQDMPIVMGGAGQMPLDFLFDYLRGFKGTVGDLRRHKDKVKAATEAFLPYSFDLSHMTNLMMGGMAGGPVWLVRNLVNAIILRNDFEFTTFPWVFNPAHIPSFLSPKQFEEFYWPGYKAVAEHIHAHGGHLLTVLEGEWGREKLEILRDLPDNSVTFVVENDDPKMVKEILSNNSIMAGLPLELLRNGPREECIAAAKKMVDELAPGGRFIFCTGDKVLLSASDAKPENIRAVNEFVHGYGLYY
;
A
#
# COMPACT_ATOMS: atom_id res chain seq x y z
N MET A 1 10.15 9.76 21.64
CA MET A 1 9.28 10.91 21.88
C MET A 1 7.90 10.37 22.21
N ALA A 2 7.24 10.84 23.29
CA ALA A 2 5.86 10.43 23.59
C ALA A 2 4.92 10.92 22.48
N LYS A 3 3.84 10.18 22.20
CA LYS A 3 2.76 10.62 21.31
C LYS A 3 2.00 11.75 21.99
N SER A 4 1.65 12.81 21.25
CA SER A 4 0.80 13.87 21.75
C SER A 4 -0.65 13.41 21.91
N LYS A 5 -1.48 14.15 22.61
CA LYS A 5 -2.92 13.88 22.71
C LYS A 5 -3.58 13.87 21.33
N ARG A 6 -3.26 14.86 20.48
CA ARG A 6 -3.81 14.98 19.12
C ARG A 6 -3.40 13.80 18.22
N PHE A 7 -2.15 13.33 18.32
CA PHE A 7 -1.72 12.14 17.62
C PHE A 7 -2.53 10.91 18.04
N LEU A 8 -2.71 10.71 19.36
CA LEU A 8 -3.45 9.57 19.90
C LEU A 8 -4.94 9.61 19.50
N GLU A 9 -5.56 10.78 19.49
CA GLU A 9 -6.94 10.95 19.03
C GLU A 9 -7.12 10.55 17.57
N ARG A 10 -6.20 11.00 16.70
CA ARG A 10 -6.20 10.65 15.28
C ARG A 10 -5.95 9.16 15.03
N GLU A 11 -4.96 8.60 15.72
CA GLU A 11 -4.66 7.17 15.66
C GLU A 11 -5.86 6.34 16.13
N GLN A 12 -6.50 6.74 17.22
CA GLN A 12 -7.64 6.04 17.79
C GLN A 12 -8.84 6.03 16.84
N ARG A 13 -9.12 7.14 16.13
CA ARG A 13 -10.17 7.17 15.09
C ARG A 13 -9.99 6.08 14.04
N MET A 14 -8.75 5.90 13.55
CA MET A 14 -8.43 4.87 12.57
C MET A 14 -8.64 3.47 13.13
N ILE A 15 -8.17 3.23 14.36
CA ILE A 15 -8.35 1.96 15.07
C ILE A 15 -9.84 1.67 15.32
N ASP A 16 -10.63 2.67 15.72
CA ASP A 16 -12.06 2.49 15.97
C ASP A 16 -12.80 2.04 14.71
N VAL A 17 -12.53 2.69 13.58
CA VAL A 17 -13.12 2.27 12.30
C VAL A 17 -12.73 0.85 11.94
N ALA A 18 -11.44 0.49 12.02
CA ALA A 18 -10.95 -0.85 11.71
C ALA A 18 -11.60 -1.93 12.59
N GLN A 19 -11.86 -1.61 13.87
CA GLN A 19 -12.48 -2.52 14.83
C GLN A 19 -14.02 -2.44 14.86
N GLY A 20 -14.63 -1.76 13.89
CA GLY A 20 -16.08 -1.62 13.78
C GLY A 20 -16.73 -0.75 14.83
N ARG A 21 -15.94 0.04 15.58
CA ARG A 21 -16.45 1.05 16.52
C ARG A 21 -16.73 2.36 15.78
N ILE A 22 -17.62 3.16 16.35
CA ILE A 22 -17.94 4.49 15.83
C ILE A 22 -16.99 5.51 16.50
N PRO A 23 -16.12 6.20 15.73
CA PRO A 23 -15.26 7.25 16.27
C PRO A 23 -16.06 8.55 16.54
N ASP A 24 -15.40 9.59 17.08
CA ASP A 24 -16.01 10.91 17.27
C ASP A 24 -16.40 11.61 15.95
N ARG A 25 -15.72 11.26 14.85
CA ARG A 25 -15.99 11.75 13.50
C ARG A 25 -15.50 10.80 12.44
N VAL A 26 -15.94 11.01 11.19
CA VAL A 26 -15.38 10.36 10.00
C VAL A 26 -13.90 10.74 9.88
N PRO A 27 -12.96 9.77 9.98
CA PRO A 27 -11.55 10.08 9.77
C PRO A 27 -11.25 10.41 8.32
N ILE A 28 -10.28 11.29 8.10
CA ILE A 28 -9.81 11.68 6.77
C ILE A 28 -8.39 11.14 6.56
N CYS A 29 -8.21 10.26 5.58
CA CYS A 29 -6.92 9.72 5.19
C CYS A 29 -6.44 10.30 3.86
N GLY A 30 -5.21 10.76 3.79
CA GLY A 30 -4.60 11.23 2.55
C GLY A 30 -3.85 10.11 1.84
N LEU A 31 -4.41 9.56 0.76
CA LEU A 31 -3.71 8.63 -0.12
C LEU A 31 -2.81 9.40 -1.10
N ILE A 32 -1.69 9.90 -0.62
CA ILE A 32 -0.80 10.80 -1.36
C ILE A 32 0.58 10.19 -1.47
N GLU A 33 1.09 10.11 -2.70
CA GLU A 33 2.45 9.67 -3.01
C GLU A 33 3.23 10.77 -3.75
N THR A 34 3.63 10.57 -5.00
CA THR A 34 4.45 11.54 -5.74
C THR A 34 3.76 12.88 -6.00
N TYR A 35 2.44 12.98 -5.85
CA TYR A 35 1.74 14.28 -5.81
C TYR A 35 2.35 15.23 -4.77
N ALA A 36 2.82 14.73 -3.62
CA ALA A 36 3.48 15.53 -2.58
C ALA A 36 4.76 16.21 -3.10
N LEU A 37 5.46 15.60 -4.04
CA LEU A 37 6.66 16.16 -4.65
C LEU A 37 6.32 17.40 -5.51
N SER A 38 5.33 17.26 -6.37
CA SER A 38 4.87 18.38 -7.20
C SER A 38 4.27 19.51 -6.35
N TYR A 39 3.49 19.17 -5.31
CA TYR A 39 2.94 20.12 -4.35
C TYR A 39 4.02 20.93 -3.61
N SER A 40 5.11 20.27 -3.22
CA SER A 40 6.23 20.89 -2.51
C SER A 40 7.22 21.63 -3.42
N GLY A 41 7.18 21.34 -4.74
CA GLY A 41 8.17 21.84 -5.70
C GLY A 41 9.52 21.13 -5.62
N ILE A 42 9.61 19.96 -4.97
CA ILE A 42 10.85 19.17 -4.86
C ILE A 42 10.83 18.06 -5.92
N PRO A 43 11.71 18.10 -6.95
CA PRO A 43 11.75 17.07 -7.99
C PRO A 43 12.02 15.67 -7.44
N LEU A 44 11.44 14.64 -8.06
CA LEU A 44 11.57 13.24 -7.63
C LEU A 44 13.03 12.82 -7.52
N LYS A 45 13.88 13.19 -8.49
CA LYS A 45 15.31 12.87 -8.47
C LYS A 45 16.02 13.45 -7.23
N GLU A 46 15.66 14.65 -6.81
CA GLU A 46 16.23 15.27 -5.61
C GLU A 46 15.73 14.60 -4.33
N ALA A 47 14.44 14.26 -4.29
CA ALA A 47 13.84 13.52 -3.19
C ALA A 47 14.47 12.12 -3.06
N ALA A 48 14.65 11.39 -4.16
CA ALA A 48 15.24 10.06 -4.17
C ALA A 48 16.68 10.03 -3.63
N LEU A 49 17.46 11.08 -3.88
CA LEU A 49 18.86 11.19 -3.43
C LEU A 49 19.03 11.77 -2.03
N SER A 50 17.99 12.35 -1.44
CA SER A 50 18.07 13.06 -0.15
C SER A 50 16.95 12.67 0.81
N VAL A 51 17.27 11.92 1.85
CA VAL A 51 16.35 11.57 2.94
C VAL A 51 15.55 12.78 3.45
N ARG A 52 16.25 13.91 3.66
CA ARG A 52 15.60 15.12 4.18
C ARG A 52 14.61 15.73 3.20
N LYS A 53 15.00 15.89 1.92
CA LYS A 53 14.09 16.46 0.89
C LYS A 53 12.89 15.56 0.64
N ASN A 54 13.09 14.24 0.59
CA ASN A 54 12.04 13.25 0.46
C ASN A 54 10.95 13.44 1.54
N VAL A 55 11.36 13.40 2.80
CA VAL A 55 10.42 13.52 3.93
C VAL A 55 9.80 14.92 4.01
N GLN A 56 10.56 15.99 3.73
CA GLN A 56 10.03 17.36 3.70
C GLN A 56 8.95 17.54 2.63
N ALA A 57 9.14 16.94 1.45
CA ALA A 57 8.15 16.99 0.38
C ALA A 57 6.82 16.38 0.81
N HIS A 58 6.87 15.17 1.39
CA HIS A 58 5.66 14.48 1.86
C HIS A 58 5.01 15.18 3.06
N ALA A 59 5.82 15.71 3.99
CA ALA A 59 5.30 16.39 5.17
C ALA A 59 4.54 17.68 4.85
N LYS A 60 4.95 18.41 3.80
CA LYS A 60 4.43 19.75 3.50
C LYS A 60 2.91 19.78 3.26
N ILE A 61 2.36 18.84 2.51
CA ILE A 61 0.93 18.85 2.22
C ILE A 61 0.08 18.58 3.47
N TYR A 62 0.58 17.78 4.41
CA TYR A 62 -0.08 17.49 5.68
C TYR A 62 0.07 18.60 6.72
N ASP A 63 1.01 19.54 6.53
CA ASP A 63 1.07 20.80 7.27
C ASP A 63 0.03 21.81 6.75
N ASP A 64 -0.17 21.82 5.44
CA ASP A 64 -0.98 22.84 4.77
C ASP A 64 -2.47 22.45 4.68
N ILE A 65 -2.79 21.15 4.66
CA ILE A 65 -4.15 20.63 4.48
C ILE A 65 -4.47 19.64 5.61
N TYR A 66 -5.68 19.74 6.16
CA TYR A 66 -6.11 18.86 7.24
C TYR A 66 -6.29 17.42 6.80
N TYR A 67 -5.70 16.50 7.58
CA TYR A 67 -5.89 15.04 7.54
C TYR A 67 -5.83 14.47 8.95
N ASP A 68 -6.48 13.34 9.19
CA ASP A 68 -6.30 12.55 10.40
C ASP A 68 -5.15 11.57 10.28
N CYS A 69 -4.87 11.10 9.05
CA CYS A 69 -3.85 10.10 8.79
C CYS A 69 -3.22 10.33 7.40
N ALA A 70 -1.92 10.11 7.31
CA ALA A 70 -1.18 10.10 6.06
C ALA A 70 -1.06 8.67 5.52
N TYR A 71 -0.96 8.51 4.20
CA TYR A 71 -0.66 7.23 3.56
C TYR A 71 0.76 6.78 3.88
N ILE A 72 1.74 7.53 3.40
CA ILE A 72 3.17 7.30 3.57
C ILE A 72 3.88 8.60 3.97
N ALA A 73 5.11 8.49 4.46
CA ALA A 73 5.93 9.63 4.87
C ALA A 73 7.16 9.87 3.98
N SER A 74 7.33 9.05 2.95
CA SER A 74 8.47 9.10 2.02
C SER A 74 8.12 8.37 0.73
N LEU A 75 8.96 8.47 -0.30
CA LEU A 75 8.81 7.67 -1.52
C LEU A 75 8.64 6.17 -1.21
N ALA A 76 7.71 5.52 -1.89
CA ALA A 76 7.41 4.09 -1.73
C ALA A 76 8.50 3.21 -2.33
N HIS A 77 9.21 3.67 -3.36
CA HIS A 77 10.19 2.90 -4.11
C HIS A 77 11.62 3.33 -3.84
N ALA A 78 12.54 2.33 -3.79
CA ALA A 78 13.97 2.54 -3.57
C ALA A 78 14.68 2.95 -4.86
N TRP A 79 14.45 4.16 -5.34
CA TRP A 79 14.93 4.69 -6.63
C TRP A 79 16.43 4.57 -6.83
N GLU A 80 17.23 5.02 -5.86
CA GLU A 80 18.69 4.98 -5.95
C GLU A 80 19.23 3.54 -6.03
N VAL A 81 18.55 2.57 -5.38
CA VAL A 81 18.87 1.14 -5.49
C VAL A 81 18.65 0.65 -6.92
N ASN A 82 17.49 0.97 -7.51
CA ASN A 82 17.17 0.58 -8.89
C ASN A 82 18.21 1.15 -9.88
N TRP A 83 18.59 2.41 -9.74
CA TRP A 83 19.62 3.04 -10.60
C TRP A 83 20.99 2.40 -10.43
N VAL A 84 21.41 2.11 -9.20
CA VAL A 84 22.71 1.47 -8.92
C VAL A 84 22.76 0.04 -9.46
N LEU A 85 21.67 -0.70 -9.42
CA LEU A 85 21.58 -2.06 -9.97
C LEU A 85 21.33 -2.09 -11.49
N GLY A 86 21.13 -0.92 -12.11
CA GLY A 86 20.97 -0.80 -13.56
C GLY A 86 19.56 -1.18 -14.05
N SER A 87 18.53 -0.86 -13.27
CA SER A 87 17.13 -0.99 -13.66
C SER A 87 16.59 0.35 -14.14
N ASP A 88 15.87 0.34 -15.27
CA ASP A 88 15.12 1.46 -15.84
C ASP A 88 13.61 1.21 -15.82
N ILE A 89 13.16 0.23 -15.03
CA ILE A 89 11.75 -0.14 -14.91
C ILE A 89 10.94 1.03 -14.38
N PHE A 90 11.43 1.68 -13.31
CA PHE A 90 10.89 2.94 -12.85
C PHE A 90 11.59 4.10 -13.53
N PHE A 91 10.82 5.05 -14.04
CA PHE A 91 11.35 6.25 -14.65
C PHE A 91 10.53 7.48 -14.21
N ILE A 92 11.15 8.64 -14.33
CA ILE A 92 10.53 9.92 -13.96
C ILE A 92 9.88 10.47 -15.22
N SER A 93 8.60 10.87 -15.14
CA SER A 93 7.91 11.52 -16.26
C SER A 93 8.51 12.88 -16.59
N ASP A 94 8.14 13.43 -17.73
CA ASP A 94 8.70 14.70 -18.25
C ASP A 94 8.44 15.90 -17.31
N ASP A 95 7.45 15.79 -16.41
CA ASP A 95 7.19 16.81 -15.39
C ASP A 95 8.26 16.88 -14.29
N GLY A 96 9.12 15.88 -14.19
CA GLY A 96 10.19 15.76 -13.19
C GLY A 96 9.73 15.33 -11.80
N PHE A 97 8.43 15.08 -11.58
CA PHE A 97 7.84 14.79 -10.27
C PHE A 97 7.15 13.44 -10.20
N THR A 98 6.47 13.03 -11.27
CA THR A 98 5.61 11.85 -11.26
C THR A 98 6.41 10.59 -11.57
N GLU A 99 6.20 9.58 -10.73
CA GLU A 99 6.72 8.24 -10.95
C GLU A 99 5.95 7.54 -12.08
N GLN A 100 6.69 6.86 -12.94
CA GLN A 100 6.16 5.96 -13.97
C GLN A 100 6.92 4.65 -13.96
N HIS A 101 6.30 3.58 -14.45
CA HIS A 101 6.98 2.30 -14.60
C HIS A 101 6.67 1.64 -15.94
N LYS A 102 7.63 0.84 -16.41
CA LYS A 102 7.49 -0.01 -17.59
C LYS A 102 7.13 -1.41 -17.14
N GLU A 103 6.22 -2.05 -17.82
CA GLU A 103 6.03 -3.49 -17.64
C GLU A 103 7.27 -4.22 -18.19
N TYR A 104 8.06 -4.78 -17.28
CA TYR A 104 9.19 -5.63 -17.61
C TYR A 104 9.22 -6.85 -16.69
N CYS A 105 8.73 -7.96 -17.20
CA CYS A 105 8.58 -9.20 -16.46
C CYS A 105 9.24 -10.34 -17.25
N PRO A 106 10.55 -10.60 -17.01
CA PRO A 106 11.36 -11.50 -17.83
C PRO A 106 11.11 -12.98 -17.61
N MET A 107 10.18 -13.37 -16.74
CA MET A 107 9.82 -14.78 -16.52
C MET A 107 9.10 -15.37 -17.73
N VAL A 108 9.49 -16.57 -18.14
CA VAL A 108 8.86 -17.36 -19.22
C VAL A 108 8.17 -18.60 -18.65
N PRO A 109 7.26 -19.28 -19.40
CA PRO A 109 6.54 -20.47 -18.88
C PRO A 109 7.45 -21.60 -18.44
N GLU A 110 8.63 -21.74 -19.01
CA GLU A 110 9.63 -22.75 -18.70
C GLU A 110 10.24 -22.57 -17.31
N ASP A 111 10.17 -21.38 -16.75
CA ASP A 111 10.72 -21.05 -15.42
C ASP A 111 9.89 -21.60 -14.28
N TYR A 112 8.61 -21.94 -14.50
CA TYR A 112 7.70 -22.34 -13.41
C TYR A 112 8.23 -23.47 -12.55
N ASP A 113 8.81 -24.50 -13.15
CA ASP A 113 9.21 -25.71 -12.42
C ASP A 113 10.34 -25.43 -11.42
N GLU A 114 11.32 -24.60 -11.82
CA GLU A 114 12.41 -24.19 -10.91
C GLU A 114 11.94 -23.17 -9.88
N LEU A 115 11.06 -22.23 -10.27
CA LEU A 115 10.46 -21.28 -9.36
C LEU A 115 9.64 -21.98 -8.27
N ILE A 116 8.78 -22.95 -8.62
CA ILE A 116 7.94 -23.70 -7.69
C ILE A 116 8.81 -24.49 -6.69
N LYS A 117 9.93 -25.02 -7.16
CA LYS A 117 10.84 -25.82 -6.34
C LYS A 117 11.56 -24.99 -5.27
N ASP A 118 12.03 -23.79 -5.62
CA ASP A 118 12.72 -22.88 -4.71
C ASP A 118 12.59 -21.42 -5.22
N PRO A 119 11.51 -20.70 -4.84
CA PRO A 119 11.25 -19.35 -5.31
C PRO A 119 12.40 -18.37 -5.05
N VAL A 120 13.00 -18.42 -3.88
CA VAL A 120 14.07 -17.48 -3.51
C VAL A 120 15.32 -17.72 -4.34
N ARG A 121 15.73 -18.99 -4.47
CA ARG A 121 16.89 -19.34 -5.27
C ARG A 121 16.71 -18.97 -6.72
N TRP A 122 15.51 -19.22 -7.28
CA TRP A 122 15.21 -18.84 -8.66
C TRP A 122 15.22 -17.32 -8.85
N ILE A 123 14.59 -16.57 -7.91
CA ILE A 123 14.60 -15.11 -7.97
C ILE A 123 16.03 -14.56 -7.94
N LEU A 124 16.88 -15.04 -7.06
CA LEU A 124 18.24 -14.53 -6.91
C LEU A 124 19.15 -14.90 -8.09
N ASN A 125 19.05 -16.12 -8.59
CA ASN A 125 20.00 -16.63 -9.57
C ASN A 125 19.58 -16.45 -11.02
N GLU A 126 18.26 -16.45 -11.29
CA GLU A 126 17.72 -16.40 -12.64
C GLU A 126 17.00 -15.08 -12.94
N PHE A 127 16.08 -14.69 -12.06
CA PHE A 127 15.24 -13.53 -12.30
C PHE A 127 15.97 -12.20 -12.09
N ALA A 128 16.69 -12.04 -10.99
CA ALA A 128 17.38 -10.79 -10.67
C ALA A 128 18.43 -10.40 -11.73
N PRO A 129 19.27 -11.32 -12.25
CA PRO A 129 20.15 -11.00 -13.37
C PRO A 129 19.42 -10.55 -14.64
N ARG A 130 18.26 -11.16 -14.94
CA ARG A 130 17.45 -10.74 -16.10
C ARG A 130 16.83 -9.36 -15.91
N LYS A 131 16.53 -8.98 -14.66
CA LYS A 131 15.84 -7.72 -14.31
C LYS A 131 16.79 -6.54 -14.11
N PHE A 132 17.96 -6.78 -13.58
CA PHE A 132 18.94 -5.77 -13.23
C PHE A 132 20.22 -5.96 -14.04
N SER A 133 20.48 -5.06 -14.99
CA SER A 133 21.58 -5.23 -15.96
C SER A 133 22.96 -5.38 -15.34
N LYS A 134 23.18 -4.85 -14.12
CA LYS A 134 24.46 -5.02 -13.40
C LYS A 134 24.55 -6.31 -12.59
N LEU A 135 23.49 -7.09 -12.55
CA LEU A 135 23.51 -8.44 -11.99
C LEU A 135 23.65 -9.52 -13.08
N ASP A 136 23.50 -9.15 -14.36
CA ASP A 136 23.85 -9.99 -15.51
C ASP A 136 25.34 -9.81 -15.87
N ALA A 137 26.22 -10.28 -14.99
CA ALA A 137 27.65 -10.00 -15.06
C ALA A 137 28.46 -11.09 -14.31
N SER A 138 29.78 -10.95 -14.30
CA SER A 138 30.66 -11.86 -13.51
C SER A 138 30.36 -11.76 -12.00
N ASN A 139 30.64 -12.82 -11.25
CA ASN A 139 30.42 -12.87 -9.80
C ASN A 139 31.05 -11.67 -9.05
N GLU A 140 32.20 -11.18 -9.49
CA GLU A 140 32.87 -10.03 -8.86
C GLU A 140 32.13 -8.72 -9.13
N GLU A 141 31.61 -8.54 -10.34
CA GLU A 141 30.81 -7.37 -10.71
C GLU A 141 29.45 -7.38 -10.02
N GLN A 142 28.80 -8.55 -9.93
CA GLN A 142 27.55 -8.74 -9.16
C GLN A 142 27.74 -8.36 -7.69
N LYS A 143 28.79 -8.86 -7.04
CA LYS A 143 29.15 -8.49 -5.65
C LYS A 143 29.35 -6.99 -5.52
N LYS A 144 30.10 -6.37 -6.45
CA LYS A 144 30.32 -4.92 -6.45
C LYS A 144 29.03 -4.14 -6.61
N ALA A 145 28.14 -4.54 -7.52
CA ALA A 145 26.83 -3.92 -7.71
C ALA A 145 25.98 -4.03 -6.44
N PHE A 146 25.90 -5.23 -5.86
CA PHE A 146 25.19 -5.47 -4.61
C PHE A 146 25.73 -4.63 -3.46
N LEU A 147 27.03 -4.63 -3.22
CA LEU A 147 27.65 -3.81 -2.17
C LEU A 147 27.41 -2.31 -2.39
N SER A 148 27.41 -1.86 -3.65
CA SER A 148 27.13 -0.46 -4.00
C SER A 148 25.67 -0.07 -3.73
N SER A 149 24.73 -1.01 -3.70
CA SER A 149 23.32 -0.77 -3.41
C SER A 149 23.00 -0.65 -1.92
N LEU A 150 23.91 -1.06 -1.01
CA LEU A 150 23.66 -1.05 0.43
C LEU A 150 23.45 0.36 0.99
N ILE A 151 24.27 1.34 0.60
CA ILE A 151 24.09 2.73 1.06
C ILE A 151 22.79 3.32 0.56
N PRO A 152 22.42 3.22 -0.75
CA PRO A 152 21.08 3.55 -1.25
C PRO A 152 19.93 2.89 -0.48
N PHE A 153 20.04 1.61 -0.18
CA PHE A 153 19.04 0.90 0.61
C PHE A 153 18.92 1.45 2.04
N LEU A 154 20.05 1.71 2.70
CA LEU A 154 20.06 2.32 4.04
C LEU A 154 19.48 3.75 4.03
N LYS A 155 19.67 4.53 2.97
CA LYS A 155 19.02 5.83 2.81
C LYS A 155 17.50 5.67 2.66
N PHE A 156 17.04 4.71 1.85
CA PHE A 156 15.62 4.42 1.68
C PHE A 156 14.96 4.03 3.01
N ALA A 157 15.54 3.06 3.73
CA ALA A 157 15.06 2.68 5.06
C ALA A 157 15.13 3.84 6.07
N GLY A 158 16.21 4.63 6.00
CA GLY A 158 16.38 5.84 6.81
C GLY A 158 15.34 6.92 6.53
N ALA A 159 14.85 7.04 5.30
CA ALA A 159 13.77 7.97 4.96
C ALA A 159 12.46 7.56 5.64
N MET A 160 12.14 6.28 5.69
CA MET A 160 10.95 5.77 6.40
C MET A 160 11.02 6.06 7.90
N VAL A 161 12.17 5.78 8.53
CA VAL A 161 12.38 6.04 9.95
C VAL A 161 12.35 7.53 10.27
N TYR A 162 13.03 8.35 9.49
CA TYR A 162 13.02 9.80 9.65
C TYR A 162 11.65 10.40 9.37
N GLY A 163 10.94 9.89 8.34
CA GLY A 163 9.56 10.25 8.03
C GLY A 163 8.63 10.00 9.20
N SER A 164 8.66 8.80 9.78
CA SER A 164 7.86 8.48 10.96
C SER A 164 8.14 9.43 12.14
N TYR A 165 9.38 9.86 12.32
CA TYR A 165 9.74 10.85 13.35
C TYR A 165 9.17 12.25 13.05
N VAL A 166 9.28 12.72 11.80
CA VAL A 166 8.77 14.05 11.38
C VAL A 166 7.26 14.09 11.50
N PHE A 167 6.55 13.08 10.96
CA PHE A 167 5.10 13.01 10.99
C PHE A 167 4.56 12.91 12.41
N LYS A 168 5.24 12.19 13.28
CA LYS A 168 4.88 12.16 14.71
C LYS A 168 5.00 13.53 15.38
N LYS A 169 5.93 14.39 14.97
CA LYS A 169 6.02 15.79 15.45
C LYS A 169 4.90 16.66 14.92
N GLN A 170 4.34 16.35 13.76
CA GLN A 170 3.18 17.02 13.16
C GLN A 170 1.84 16.43 13.66
N ASP A 171 1.87 15.56 14.65
CA ASP A 171 0.69 14.85 15.15
C ASP A 171 -0.03 14.04 14.04
N MET A 172 0.72 13.56 13.06
CA MET A 172 0.20 12.84 11.90
C MET A 172 0.53 11.34 11.99
N PRO A 173 -0.43 10.47 12.26
CA PRO A 173 -0.28 9.03 12.09
C PRO A 173 -0.09 8.66 10.62
N ILE A 174 0.61 7.55 10.35
CA ILE A 174 0.82 7.00 9.01
C ILE A 174 0.09 5.67 8.93
N VAL A 175 -0.72 5.47 7.89
CA VAL A 175 -1.54 4.26 7.76
C VAL A 175 -0.75 3.05 7.26
N MET A 176 0.24 3.26 6.39
CA MET A 176 1.07 2.18 5.86
C MET A 176 2.16 1.81 6.87
N GLY A 177 1.92 0.77 7.64
CA GLY A 177 2.86 0.24 8.64
C GLY A 177 3.54 -1.06 8.24
N GLY A 178 3.27 -1.53 7.05
CA GLY A 178 3.88 -2.68 6.40
C GLY A 178 3.35 -2.80 4.98
N ALA A 179 3.97 -3.65 4.19
CA ALA A 179 3.51 -4.00 2.85
C ALA A 179 3.27 -5.51 2.77
N GLY A 180 2.11 -5.90 2.29
CA GLY A 180 1.77 -7.25 1.89
C GLY A 180 1.77 -7.36 0.37
N GLN A 181 1.99 -8.56 -0.13
CA GLN A 181 1.87 -8.86 -1.55
C GLN A 181 1.15 -10.20 -1.69
N MET A 182 0.07 -10.22 -2.41
CA MET A 182 -0.64 -11.47 -2.67
C MET A 182 0.14 -12.33 -3.66
N PRO A 183 0.16 -13.67 -3.50
CA PRO A 183 0.97 -14.54 -4.34
C PRO A 183 0.72 -14.38 -5.83
N LEU A 184 -0.54 -14.21 -6.26
CA LEU A 184 -0.86 -14.02 -7.67
C LEU A 184 -0.50 -12.61 -8.18
N ASP A 185 -0.66 -11.57 -7.35
CA ASP A 185 -0.17 -10.22 -7.70
C ASP A 185 1.36 -10.21 -7.83
N PHE A 186 2.07 -11.01 -7.02
CA PHE A 186 3.53 -11.09 -7.15
C PHE A 186 3.96 -11.65 -8.52
N LEU A 187 3.27 -12.68 -9.03
CA LEU A 187 3.47 -13.17 -10.40
C LEU A 187 3.13 -12.11 -11.43
N PHE A 188 2.01 -11.41 -11.23
CA PHE A 188 1.48 -10.43 -12.15
C PHE A 188 2.36 -9.18 -12.23
N ASP A 189 2.71 -8.58 -11.09
CA ASP A 189 3.39 -7.28 -11.05
C ASP A 189 4.89 -7.38 -11.34
N TYR A 190 5.52 -8.44 -10.84
CA TYR A 190 6.98 -8.48 -10.78
C TYR A 190 7.63 -9.54 -11.66
N LEU A 191 7.00 -10.68 -11.87
CA LEU A 191 7.65 -11.83 -12.49
C LEU A 191 7.20 -12.07 -13.93
N ARG A 192 5.90 -12.33 -14.11
CA ARG A 192 5.34 -12.83 -15.38
C ARG A 192 4.64 -11.76 -16.21
N GLY A 193 4.21 -10.66 -15.58
CA GLY A 193 3.51 -9.55 -16.19
C GLY A 193 2.07 -9.83 -16.56
N PHE A 194 1.37 -8.79 -17.01
CA PHE A 194 -0.05 -8.85 -17.38
C PHE A 194 -0.33 -9.92 -18.44
N LYS A 195 0.29 -9.80 -19.61
CA LYS A 195 0.04 -10.72 -20.74
C LYS A 195 0.40 -12.16 -20.40
N GLY A 196 1.52 -12.33 -19.68
CA GLY A 196 2.01 -13.63 -19.26
C GLY A 196 1.06 -14.30 -18.29
N THR A 197 0.74 -13.65 -17.17
CA THR A 197 -0.11 -14.19 -16.11
C THR A 197 -1.51 -14.49 -16.63
N VAL A 198 -2.18 -13.55 -17.31
CA VAL A 198 -3.53 -13.78 -17.87
C VAL A 198 -3.54 -14.91 -18.90
N GLY A 199 -2.47 -15.03 -19.70
CA GLY A 199 -2.30 -16.14 -20.65
C GLY A 199 -2.14 -17.49 -19.93
N ASP A 200 -1.34 -17.51 -18.87
CA ASP A 200 -1.00 -18.73 -18.13
C ASP A 200 -2.16 -19.24 -17.27
N LEU A 201 -3.04 -18.37 -16.78
CA LEU A 201 -4.32 -18.74 -16.16
C LEU A 201 -5.21 -19.60 -17.07
N ARG A 202 -4.94 -19.66 -18.35
CA ARG A 202 -5.64 -20.52 -19.32
C ARG A 202 -4.81 -21.72 -19.74
N ARG A 203 -3.51 -21.51 -20.00
CA ARG A 203 -2.62 -22.52 -20.61
C ARG A 203 -1.84 -23.35 -19.61
N HIS A 204 -1.55 -22.78 -18.42
CA HIS A 204 -0.65 -23.34 -17.42
C HIS A 204 -1.24 -23.30 -16.01
N LYS A 205 -2.56 -23.58 -15.88
CA LYS A 205 -3.34 -23.44 -14.65
C LYS A 205 -2.69 -24.05 -13.42
N ASP A 206 -2.23 -25.32 -13.56
CA ASP A 206 -1.66 -26.07 -12.45
C ASP A 206 -0.32 -25.47 -12.00
N LYS A 207 0.47 -24.95 -12.96
CA LYS A 207 1.73 -24.27 -12.66
C LYS A 207 1.50 -22.94 -11.95
N VAL A 208 0.48 -22.15 -12.36
CA VAL A 208 0.12 -20.91 -11.67
C VAL A 208 -0.31 -21.20 -10.24
N LYS A 209 -1.18 -22.21 -10.02
CA LYS A 209 -1.59 -22.60 -8.66
C LYS A 209 -0.40 -23.02 -7.80
N ALA A 210 0.44 -23.92 -8.30
CA ALA A 210 1.62 -24.37 -7.58
C ALA A 210 2.60 -23.23 -7.28
N ALA A 211 2.77 -22.29 -8.20
CA ALA A 211 3.61 -21.11 -7.97
C ALA A 211 3.02 -20.18 -6.89
N THR A 212 1.70 -19.92 -6.91
CA THR A 212 1.06 -19.12 -5.85
C THR A 212 1.14 -19.81 -4.48
N GLU A 213 0.98 -21.12 -4.41
CA GLU A 213 1.19 -21.89 -3.17
C GLU A 213 2.65 -21.79 -2.69
N ALA A 214 3.63 -21.90 -3.60
CA ALA A 214 5.04 -21.77 -3.26
C ALA A 214 5.42 -20.36 -2.76
N PHE A 215 4.72 -19.31 -3.19
CA PHE A 215 4.93 -17.94 -2.72
C PHE A 215 4.22 -17.61 -1.41
N LEU A 216 3.23 -18.38 -0.99
CA LEU A 216 2.42 -18.04 0.19
C LEU A 216 3.24 -17.82 1.47
N PRO A 217 4.23 -18.67 1.83
CA PRO A 217 5.09 -18.43 2.99
C PRO A 217 5.84 -17.11 2.92
N TYR A 218 6.29 -16.72 1.71
CA TYR A 218 7.01 -15.45 1.51
C TYR A 218 6.10 -14.24 1.61
N SER A 219 4.82 -14.37 1.29
CA SER A 219 3.81 -13.32 1.53
C SER A 219 3.63 -13.07 3.04
N PHE A 220 3.64 -14.12 3.86
CA PHE A 220 3.62 -14.00 5.32
C PHE A 220 4.89 -13.32 5.83
N ASP A 221 6.07 -13.83 5.46
CA ASP A 221 7.36 -13.28 5.86
C ASP A 221 7.50 -11.81 5.47
N LEU A 222 7.12 -11.44 4.24
CA LEU A 222 7.15 -10.06 3.76
C LEU A 222 6.28 -9.15 4.63
N SER A 223 5.07 -9.57 4.94
CA SER A 223 4.14 -8.82 5.78
C SER A 223 4.71 -8.58 7.17
N HIS A 224 5.27 -9.60 7.80
CA HIS A 224 5.93 -9.49 9.10
C HIS A 224 7.16 -8.59 9.06
N MET A 225 8.09 -8.83 8.12
CA MET A 225 9.32 -8.06 8.00
C MET A 225 9.06 -6.57 7.77
N THR A 226 8.15 -6.25 6.85
CA THR A 226 7.81 -4.86 6.56
C THR A 226 7.08 -4.18 7.72
N ASN A 227 6.20 -4.88 8.43
CA ASN A 227 5.57 -4.35 9.64
C ASN A 227 6.58 -4.15 10.77
N LEU A 228 7.55 -5.04 10.93
CA LEU A 228 8.63 -4.86 11.90
C LEU A 228 9.45 -3.59 11.58
N MET A 229 9.76 -3.35 10.30
CA MET A 229 10.55 -2.19 9.85
C MET A 229 9.76 -0.89 9.94
N MET A 230 8.53 -0.85 9.42
CA MET A 230 7.72 0.36 9.29
C MET A 230 6.84 0.61 10.53
N GLY A 231 6.23 -0.43 11.08
CA GLY A 231 5.36 -0.38 12.24
C GLY A 231 6.11 -0.35 13.57
N GLY A 232 7.38 -0.77 13.61
CA GLY A 232 8.18 -0.84 14.85
C GLY A 232 8.29 0.49 15.60
N MET A 233 8.32 1.61 14.89
CA MET A 233 8.32 2.95 15.50
C MET A 233 7.00 3.30 16.19
N ALA A 234 5.89 2.74 15.70
CA ALA A 234 4.56 2.91 16.30
C ALA A 234 4.34 1.98 17.50
N GLY A 235 4.78 0.73 17.40
CA GLY A 235 4.66 -0.30 18.44
C GLY A 235 5.55 -0.07 19.68
N GLY A 236 6.56 0.78 19.54
CA GLY A 236 7.47 1.13 20.61
C GLY A 236 8.59 0.11 20.87
N PRO A 237 9.58 0.46 21.71
CA PRO A 237 10.79 -0.33 21.88
C PRO A 237 10.55 -1.71 22.50
N VAL A 238 9.59 -1.84 23.41
CA VAL A 238 9.27 -3.14 24.05
C VAL A 238 8.68 -4.10 23.02
N TRP A 239 7.74 -3.63 22.21
CA TRP A 239 7.15 -4.39 21.12
C TRP A 239 8.22 -4.83 20.11
N LEU A 240 9.08 -3.90 19.70
CA LEU A 240 10.17 -4.16 18.74
C LEU A 240 11.13 -5.24 19.25
N VAL A 241 11.63 -5.09 20.51
CA VAL A 241 12.55 -6.06 21.10
C VAL A 241 11.91 -7.44 21.23
N ARG A 242 10.66 -7.50 21.72
CA ARG A 242 9.92 -8.77 21.83
C ARG A 242 9.81 -9.47 20.49
N ASN A 243 9.41 -8.75 19.44
CA ASN A 243 9.23 -9.34 18.12
C ASN A 243 10.55 -9.72 17.45
N LEU A 244 11.64 -8.95 17.65
CA LEU A 244 12.97 -9.36 17.20
C LEU A 244 13.44 -10.65 17.89
N VAL A 245 13.20 -10.80 19.19
CA VAL A 245 13.51 -12.03 19.93
C VAL A 245 12.68 -13.20 19.38
N ASN A 246 11.39 -13.00 19.16
CA ASN A 246 10.53 -14.04 18.59
C ASN A 246 11.02 -14.47 17.19
N ALA A 247 11.29 -13.55 16.30
CA ALA A 247 11.70 -13.83 14.93
C ALA A 247 13.10 -14.49 14.86
N ILE A 248 14.07 -13.95 15.62
CA ILE A 248 15.48 -14.35 15.50
C ILE A 248 15.83 -15.55 16.38
N ILE A 249 15.36 -15.56 17.63
CA ILE A 249 15.76 -16.55 18.64
C ILE A 249 14.78 -17.72 18.66
N LEU A 250 13.47 -17.43 18.73
CA LEU A 250 12.45 -18.46 18.87
C LEU A 250 11.98 -19.02 17.52
N ARG A 251 12.31 -18.35 16.42
CA ARG A 251 11.89 -18.69 15.05
C ARG A 251 10.38 -18.85 14.93
N ASN A 252 9.64 -18.06 15.69
CA ASN A 252 8.20 -18.02 15.67
C ASN A 252 7.73 -16.76 14.95
N ASP A 253 6.53 -16.81 14.40
CA ASP A 253 5.86 -15.62 13.91
C ASP A 253 5.68 -14.61 15.05
N PHE A 254 5.72 -13.32 14.70
CA PHE A 254 5.57 -12.25 15.67
C PHE A 254 4.27 -11.48 15.42
N GLU A 255 3.80 -10.82 16.46
CA GLU A 255 2.57 -10.04 16.41
C GLU A 255 2.76 -8.78 15.57
N PHE A 256 1.76 -8.47 14.76
CA PHE A 256 1.66 -7.19 14.08
C PHE A 256 1.34 -6.07 15.07
N THR A 257 1.62 -4.83 14.68
CA THR A 257 1.07 -3.67 15.38
C THR A 257 -0.42 -3.55 15.05
N THR A 258 -1.24 -3.14 16.04
CA THR A 258 -2.66 -2.87 15.81
C THR A 258 -2.86 -1.74 14.79
N PHE A 259 -1.97 -0.76 14.78
CA PHE A 259 -1.88 0.35 13.84
C PHE A 259 -0.42 0.84 13.83
N PRO A 260 0.17 1.14 12.70
CA PRO A 260 -0.36 1.20 11.34
C PRO A 260 -0.54 -0.18 10.68
N TRP A 261 -1.31 -0.22 9.58
CA TRP A 261 -1.78 -1.45 8.93
C TRP A 261 -0.83 -1.98 7.87
N VAL A 262 -1.03 -3.24 7.49
CA VAL A 262 -0.32 -3.84 6.36
C VAL A 262 -1.04 -3.46 5.06
N PHE A 263 -0.37 -2.70 4.21
CA PHE A 263 -0.90 -2.25 2.92
C PHE A 263 -0.74 -3.33 1.86
N ASN A 264 -1.77 -3.56 1.06
CA ASN A 264 -1.77 -4.47 -0.07
C ASN A 264 -2.51 -3.86 -1.26
N PRO A 265 -1.83 -3.50 -2.35
CA PRO A 265 -2.49 -3.21 -3.61
C PRO A 265 -2.94 -4.54 -4.26
N ALA A 266 -4.17 -4.63 -4.71
CA ALA A 266 -4.71 -5.82 -5.36
C ALA A 266 -4.98 -5.52 -6.83
N HIS A 267 -4.00 -5.75 -7.69
CA HIS A 267 -3.99 -5.32 -9.08
C HIS A 267 -4.73 -6.28 -10.02
N ILE A 268 -4.40 -7.58 -9.94
CA ILE A 268 -4.93 -8.55 -10.91
C ILE A 268 -6.44 -8.83 -10.80
N PRO A 269 -7.12 -8.70 -9.63
CA PRO A 269 -8.52 -9.11 -9.50
C PRO A 269 -9.48 -8.44 -10.48
N SER A 270 -9.24 -7.18 -10.87
CA SER A 270 -10.07 -6.47 -11.84
C SER A 270 -10.07 -7.13 -13.24
N PHE A 271 -9.03 -7.90 -13.55
CA PHE A 271 -8.87 -8.62 -14.84
C PHE A 271 -9.35 -10.08 -14.79
N LEU A 272 -9.75 -10.57 -13.63
CA LEU A 272 -10.22 -11.93 -13.43
C LEU A 272 -11.74 -12.02 -13.54
N SER A 273 -12.26 -13.08 -14.19
CA SER A 273 -13.65 -13.46 -14.00
C SER A 273 -13.88 -13.92 -12.54
N PRO A 274 -15.13 -13.88 -12.03
CA PRO A 274 -15.44 -14.35 -10.67
C PRO A 274 -14.92 -15.77 -10.40
N LYS A 275 -15.08 -16.68 -11.38
CA LYS A 275 -14.55 -18.04 -11.29
C LYS A 275 -13.02 -18.10 -11.19
N GLN A 276 -12.31 -17.28 -11.99
CA GLN A 276 -10.84 -17.22 -11.91
C GLN A 276 -10.38 -16.58 -10.61
N PHE A 277 -11.10 -15.57 -10.12
CA PHE A 277 -10.83 -14.96 -8.82
C PHE A 277 -10.95 -16.01 -7.70
N GLU A 278 -12.04 -16.76 -7.63
CA GLU A 278 -12.28 -17.80 -6.66
C GLU A 278 -11.24 -18.93 -6.77
N GLU A 279 -10.84 -19.31 -7.99
CA GLU A 279 -9.93 -20.44 -8.24
C GLU A 279 -8.45 -20.08 -7.99
N PHE A 280 -7.98 -18.88 -8.34
CA PHE A 280 -6.55 -18.56 -8.38
C PHE A 280 -6.12 -17.47 -7.40
N TYR A 281 -7.00 -16.52 -7.07
CA TYR A 281 -6.66 -15.39 -6.22
C TYR A 281 -7.12 -15.55 -4.78
N TRP A 282 -8.37 -15.91 -4.61
CA TRP A 282 -9.04 -15.99 -3.32
C TRP A 282 -8.33 -16.86 -2.28
N PRO A 283 -7.84 -18.09 -2.59
CA PRO A 283 -7.17 -18.93 -1.59
C PRO A 283 -5.94 -18.26 -0.97
N GLY A 284 -5.10 -17.64 -1.80
CA GLY A 284 -3.91 -16.93 -1.33
C GLY A 284 -4.26 -15.65 -0.57
N TYR A 285 -5.23 -14.87 -1.08
CA TYR A 285 -5.70 -13.65 -0.42
C TYR A 285 -6.28 -13.95 0.97
N LYS A 286 -7.18 -14.93 1.07
CA LYS A 286 -7.79 -15.35 2.34
C LYS A 286 -6.72 -15.78 3.34
N ALA A 287 -5.80 -16.64 2.93
CA ALA A 287 -4.73 -17.13 3.81
C ALA A 287 -3.86 -15.97 4.36
N VAL A 288 -3.49 -14.99 3.54
CA VAL A 288 -2.70 -13.83 4.00
C VAL A 288 -3.51 -12.95 4.93
N ALA A 289 -4.78 -12.66 4.61
CA ALA A 289 -5.64 -11.82 5.45
C ALA A 289 -5.91 -12.47 6.82
N GLU A 290 -6.21 -13.77 6.84
CA GLU A 290 -6.40 -14.54 8.08
C GLU A 290 -5.12 -14.62 8.91
N HIS A 291 -3.97 -14.81 8.27
CA HIS A 291 -2.67 -14.83 8.94
C HIS A 291 -2.37 -13.50 9.64
N ILE A 292 -2.51 -12.38 8.93
CA ILE A 292 -2.30 -11.04 9.50
C ILE A 292 -3.27 -10.79 10.66
N HIS A 293 -4.55 -11.13 10.49
CA HIS A 293 -5.56 -10.94 11.51
C HIS A 293 -5.30 -11.81 12.76
N ALA A 294 -4.94 -13.08 12.58
CA ALA A 294 -4.63 -14.01 13.67
C ALA A 294 -3.44 -13.54 14.54
N HIS A 295 -2.52 -12.78 13.96
CA HIS A 295 -1.38 -12.19 14.66
C HIS A 295 -1.63 -10.74 15.14
N GLY A 296 -2.89 -10.31 15.22
CA GLY A 296 -3.28 -9.01 15.76
C GLY A 296 -3.12 -7.83 14.80
N GLY A 297 -2.81 -8.08 13.52
CA GLY A 297 -2.70 -7.08 12.47
C GLY A 297 -4.04 -6.75 11.82
N HIS A 298 -3.99 -5.80 10.89
CA HIS A 298 -5.12 -5.39 10.07
C HIS A 298 -4.63 -5.14 8.64
N LEU A 299 -5.35 -5.64 7.65
CA LEU A 299 -5.00 -5.49 6.24
C LEU A 299 -5.67 -4.23 5.67
N LEU A 300 -4.94 -3.45 4.90
CA LEU A 300 -5.46 -2.35 4.09
C LEU A 300 -5.34 -2.74 2.62
N THR A 301 -6.44 -3.15 1.99
CA THR A 301 -6.45 -3.61 0.60
C THR A 301 -7.02 -2.56 -0.32
N VAL A 302 -6.29 -2.20 -1.38
CA VAL A 302 -6.83 -1.39 -2.46
C VAL A 302 -7.52 -2.29 -3.47
N LEU A 303 -8.82 -2.07 -3.68
CA LEU A 303 -9.61 -2.71 -4.73
C LEU A 303 -9.36 -1.96 -6.04
N GLU A 304 -8.21 -2.20 -6.65
CA GLU A 304 -7.86 -1.48 -7.89
C GLU A 304 -8.78 -1.87 -9.06
N GLY A 305 -9.26 -0.86 -9.75
CA GLY A 305 -10.22 -1.03 -10.83
C GLY A 305 -11.62 -1.41 -10.34
N GLU A 306 -12.36 -2.13 -11.16
CA GLU A 306 -13.71 -2.59 -10.84
C GLU A 306 -13.72 -4.11 -10.56
N TRP A 307 -14.13 -4.48 -9.36
CA TRP A 307 -14.22 -5.88 -8.95
C TRP A 307 -15.59 -6.49 -9.25
N GLY A 308 -16.65 -5.70 -9.09
CA GLY A 308 -18.03 -6.11 -9.27
C GLY A 308 -18.56 -6.99 -8.13
N ARG A 309 -19.89 -7.04 -8.04
CA ARG A 309 -20.62 -7.69 -6.94
C ARG A 309 -20.19 -9.13 -6.67
N GLU A 310 -20.05 -9.96 -7.70
CA GLU A 310 -19.79 -11.40 -7.53
C GLU A 310 -18.44 -11.68 -6.84
N LYS A 311 -17.38 -10.93 -7.17
CA LYS A 311 -16.09 -11.07 -6.50
C LYS A 311 -16.11 -10.50 -5.07
N LEU A 312 -16.82 -9.38 -4.87
CA LEU A 312 -16.98 -8.78 -3.54
C LEU A 312 -17.75 -9.71 -2.59
N GLU A 313 -18.76 -10.44 -3.08
CA GLU A 313 -19.50 -11.41 -2.28
C GLU A 313 -18.63 -12.58 -1.77
N ILE A 314 -17.58 -12.98 -2.51
CA ILE A 314 -16.60 -13.98 -2.05
C ILE A 314 -15.81 -13.45 -0.84
N LEU A 315 -15.48 -12.13 -0.82
CA LEU A 315 -14.75 -11.52 0.30
C LEU A 315 -15.53 -11.49 1.63
N ARG A 316 -16.84 -11.76 1.63
CA ARG A 316 -17.65 -11.82 2.86
C ARG A 316 -17.20 -12.92 3.84
N ASP A 317 -16.46 -13.91 3.34
CA ASP A 317 -15.94 -15.01 4.15
C ASP A 317 -14.65 -14.66 4.92
N LEU A 318 -14.23 -13.37 4.89
CA LEU A 318 -13.13 -12.86 5.69
C LEU A 318 -13.55 -12.68 7.15
N PRO A 319 -12.61 -12.79 8.11
CA PRO A 319 -12.88 -12.49 9.51
C PRO A 319 -13.39 -11.06 9.70
N ASP A 320 -14.28 -10.88 10.67
CA ASP A 320 -14.78 -9.57 11.05
C ASP A 320 -13.64 -8.64 11.47
N ASN A 321 -13.68 -7.40 10.99
CA ASN A 321 -12.70 -6.37 11.35
C ASN A 321 -11.24 -6.70 10.96
N SER A 322 -11.04 -7.55 9.96
CA SER A 322 -9.70 -7.96 9.50
C SER A 322 -9.12 -7.07 8.41
N VAL A 323 -9.99 -6.40 7.63
CA VAL A 323 -9.58 -5.62 6.45
C VAL A 323 -10.28 -4.26 6.40
N THR A 324 -9.56 -3.25 5.93
CA THR A 324 -10.15 -2.01 5.39
C THR A 324 -9.94 -2.00 3.89
N PHE A 325 -11.01 -1.87 3.12
CA PHE A 325 -10.97 -1.85 1.66
C PHE A 325 -10.97 -0.42 1.13
N VAL A 326 -9.93 -0.04 0.41
CA VAL A 326 -9.92 1.20 -0.38
C VAL A 326 -10.65 0.95 -1.68
N VAL A 327 -11.74 1.68 -1.91
CA VAL A 327 -12.64 1.46 -3.05
C VAL A 327 -12.31 2.48 -4.14
N GLU A 328 -11.97 1.99 -5.33
CA GLU A 328 -11.69 2.85 -6.49
C GLU A 328 -12.92 3.02 -7.41
N ASN A 329 -13.21 2.03 -8.24
CA ASN A 329 -14.18 2.15 -9.32
C ASN A 329 -15.54 1.48 -9.03
N ASP A 330 -15.62 0.64 -8.00
CA ASP A 330 -16.90 0.10 -7.55
C ASP A 330 -17.74 1.16 -6.80
N ASP A 331 -19.05 0.99 -6.74
CA ASP A 331 -19.92 1.85 -5.91
C ASP A 331 -19.60 1.62 -4.41
N PRO A 332 -19.07 2.63 -3.68
CA PRO A 332 -18.68 2.46 -2.29
C PRO A 332 -19.83 2.05 -1.36
N LYS A 333 -21.06 2.44 -1.69
CA LYS A 333 -22.25 2.04 -0.94
C LYS A 333 -22.51 0.55 -1.10
N MET A 334 -22.47 0.04 -2.32
CA MET A 334 -22.59 -1.39 -2.61
C MET A 334 -21.47 -2.18 -1.90
N VAL A 335 -20.22 -1.71 -1.96
CA VAL A 335 -19.10 -2.37 -1.29
C VAL A 335 -19.32 -2.43 0.22
N LYS A 336 -19.74 -1.31 0.85
CA LYS A 336 -20.04 -1.26 2.28
C LYS A 336 -21.17 -2.19 2.70
N GLU A 337 -22.22 -2.29 1.89
CA GLU A 337 -23.35 -3.20 2.15
C GLU A 337 -22.92 -4.68 2.07
N ILE A 338 -22.13 -5.04 1.06
CA ILE A 338 -21.63 -6.41 0.87
C ILE A 338 -20.63 -6.77 1.97
N LEU A 339 -19.64 -5.91 2.24
CA LEU A 339 -18.54 -6.15 3.18
C LEU A 339 -18.82 -5.53 4.55
N SER A 340 -20.06 -5.63 5.03
CA SER A 340 -20.54 -4.97 6.26
C SER A 340 -19.82 -5.40 7.55
N ASN A 341 -19.13 -6.54 7.54
CA ASN A 341 -18.28 -7.03 8.63
C ASN A 341 -16.86 -6.43 8.65
N ASN A 342 -16.49 -5.68 7.62
CA ASN A 342 -15.19 -5.02 7.45
C ASN A 342 -15.39 -3.52 7.24
N SER A 343 -14.31 -2.77 7.06
CA SER A 343 -14.38 -1.32 6.88
C SER A 343 -14.05 -0.93 5.45
N ILE A 344 -14.53 0.24 5.02
CA ILE A 344 -14.17 0.80 3.72
C ILE A 344 -13.49 2.16 3.86
N MET A 345 -12.70 2.49 2.85
CA MET A 345 -12.10 3.79 2.62
C MET A 345 -12.47 4.22 1.19
N ALA A 346 -13.13 5.36 1.03
CA ALA A 346 -13.56 5.85 -0.26
C ALA A 346 -13.44 7.36 -0.36
N GLY A 347 -13.23 7.87 -1.57
CA GLY A 347 -13.00 9.27 -1.86
C GLY A 347 -13.72 9.76 -3.10
N LEU A 348 -13.54 11.05 -3.40
CA LEU A 348 -14.15 11.67 -4.56
C LEU A 348 -13.39 11.31 -5.85
N PRO A 349 -14.09 11.19 -6.99
CA PRO A 349 -13.43 11.01 -8.28
C PRO A 349 -12.36 12.07 -8.53
N LEU A 350 -11.14 11.66 -8.91
CA LEU A 350 -10.06 12.60 -9.21
C LEU A 350 -10.45 13.60 -10.30
N GLU A 351 -11.28 13.17 -11.25
CA GLU A 351 -11.81 14.06 -12.30
C GLU A 351 -12.58 15.25 -11.70
N LEU A 352 -13.39 15.03 -10.66
CA LEU A 352 -14.12 16.07 -9.96
C LEU A 352 -13.16 17.00 -9.18
N LEU A 353 -12.18 16.42 -8.46
CA LEU A 353 -11.20 17.21 -7.71
C LEU A 353 -10.31 18.06 -8.62
N ARG A 354 -10.04 17.60 -9.83
CA ARG A 354 -9.24 18.30 -10.85
C ARG A 354 -10.02 19.39 -11.55
N ASN A 355 -11.23 19.09 -12.05
CA ASN A 355 -11.94 19.95 -12.99
C ASN A 355 -13.18 20.61 -12.40
N GLY A 356 -13.76 20.03 -11.34
CA GLY A 356 -14.99 20.52 -10.72
C GLY A 356 -14.83 21.85 -9.98
N PRO A 357 -15.90 22.64 -9.92
CA PRO A 357 -15.94 23.79 -9.03
C PRO A 357 -15.99 23.34 -7.57
N ARG A 358 -15.49 24.19 -6.68
CA ARG A 358 -15.38 23.93 -5.24
C ARG A 358 -16.70 23.46 -4.61
N GLU A 359 -17.79 24.10 -4.98
CA GLU A 359 -19.14 23.83 -4.45
C GLU A 359 -19.62 22.42 -4.81
N GLU A 360 -19.33 21.95 -6.02
CA GLU A 360 -19.65 20.61 -6.46
C GLU A 360 -18.81 19.55 -5.72
N CYS A 361 -17.51 19.82 -5.50
CA CYS A 361 -16.67 18.95 -4.70
C CYS A 361 -17.20 18.81 -3.27
N ILE A 362 -17.60 19.91 -2.64
CA ILE A 362 -18.20 19.91 -1.28
C ILE A 362 -19.54 19.18 -1.29
N ALA A 363 -20.40 19.40 -2.27
CA ALA A 363 -21.69 18.72 -2.36
C ALA A 363 -21.52 17.19 -2.54
N ALA A 364 -20.56 16.75 -3.34
CA ALA A 364 -20.23 15.35 -3.51
C ALA A 364 -19.67 14.74 -2.21
N ALA A 365 -18.79 15.45 -1.51
CA ALA A 365 -18.28 15.01 -0.21
C ALA A 365 -19.40 14.89 0.84
N LYS A 366 -20.32 15.88 0.87
CA LYS A 366 -21.49 15.81 1.74
C LYS A 366 -22.33 14.56 1.47
N LYS A 367 -22.67 14.32 0.19
CA LYS A 367 -23.43 13.13 -0.20
C LYS A 367 -22.73 11.85 0.25
N MET A 368 -21.43 11.73 0.03
CA MET A 368 -20.64 10.56 0.41
C MET A 368 -20.67 10.34 1.94
N VAL A 369 -20.50 11.40 2.73
CA VAL A 369 -20.58 11.30 4.20
C VAL A 369 -21.99 10.91 4.63
N ASP A 370 -23.04 11.52 4.08
CA ASP A 370 -24.44 11.17 4.41
C ASP A 370 -24.77 9.71 4.11
N GLU A 371 -24.20 9.14 3.04
CA GLU A 371 -24.48 7.75 2.61
C GLU A 371 -23.60 6.72 3.32
N LEU A 372 -22.33 7.05 3.61
CA LEU A 372 -21.35 6.07 4.09
C LEU A 372 -20.99 6.20 5.57
N ALA A 373 -21.20 7.35 6.22
CA ALA A 373 -20.91 7.51 7.63
C ALA A 373 -21.84 6.71 8.56
N PRO A 374 -23.16 6.58 8.29
CA PRO A 374 -24.05 5.86 9.19
C PRO A 374 -23.55 4.45 9.52
N GLY A 375 -23.52 4.11 10.81
CA GLY A 375 -23.03 2.83 11.32
C GLY A 375 -21.50 2.71 11.42
N GLY A 376 -20.74 3.78 11.18
CA GLY A 376 -19.27 3.76 11.22
C GLY A 376 -18.66 2.96 10.06
N ARG A 377 -17.49 2.32 10.29
CA ARG A 377 -16.78 1.49 9.29
C ARG A 377 -16.43 2.24 7.99
N PHE A 378 -16.27 3.56 8.08
CA PHE A 378 -15.99 4.40 6.93
C PHE A 378 -14.86 5.38 7.23
N ILE A 379 -13.89 5.45 6.33
CA ILE A 379 -12.80 6.43 6.29
C ILE A 379 -12.96 7.22 4.99
N PHE A 380 -12.98 8.54 5.10
CA PHE A 380 -12.99 9.39 3.92
C PHE A 380 -11.57 9.53 3.36
N CYS A 381 -11.38 9.15 2.08
CA CYS A 381 -10.22 9.54 1.30
C CYS A 381 -10.55 10.80 0.51
N THR A 382 -9.61 11.70 0.36
CA THR A 382 -9.87 12.87 -0.48
C THR A 382 -10.16 12.47 -1.92
N GLY A 383 -9.34 11.61 -2.50
CA GLY A 383 -9.54 11.06 -3.85
C GLY A 383 -9.90 9.58 -3.82
N ASP A 384 -10.55 9.09 -4.88
CA ASP A 384 -10.86 7.68 -5.10
C ASP A 384 -9.62 6.82 -5.42
N LYS A 385 -8.48 7.46 -5.72
CA LYS A 385 -7.20 6.82 -6.04
C LYS A 385 -6.05 7.49 -5.30
N VAL A 386 -4.91 6.80 -5.30
CA VAL A 386 -3.65 7.40 -4.82
C VAL A 386 -3.26 8.58 -5.70
N LEU A 387 -2.97 9.71 -5.08
CA LEU A 387 -2.54 10.93 -5.77
C LEU A 387 -1.05 10.83 -6.15
N LEU A 388 -0.78 10.83 -7.44
CA LEU A 388 0.56 10.68 -8.02
C LEU A 388 1.05 11.93 -8.75
N SER A 389 0.19 12.55 -9.55
CA SER A 389 0.54 13.68 -10.43
C SER A 389 -0.10 14.99 -9.97
N ALA A 390 0.57 16.11 -10.24
CA ALA A 390 0.00 17.46 -10.04
C ALA A 390 -1.36 17.65 -10.74
N SER A 391 -1.60 16.90 -11.81
CA SER A 391 -2.85 16.94 -12.57
C SER A 391 -3.99 16.11 -11.93
N ASP A 392 -3.75 15.38 -10.87
CA ASP A 392 -4.78 14.50 -10.27
C ASP A 392 -5.85 15.31 -9.53
N ALA A 393 -5.46 16.36 -8.83
CA ALA A 393 -6.40 17.21 -8.10
C ALA A 393 -5.87 18.62 -7.87
N LYS A 394 -6.76 19.61 -7.79
CA LYS A 394 -6.41 20.96 -7.36
C LYS A 394 -6.27 21.02 -5.84
N PRO A 395 -5.15 21.54 -5.30
CA PRO A 395 -4.95 21.66 -3.85
C PRO A 395 -6.06 22.42 -3.12
N GLU A 396 -6.64 23.45 -3.76
CA GLU A 396 -7.76 24.22 -3.21
C GLU A 396 -9.04 23.39 -3.06
N ASN A 397 -9.32 22.47 -3.99
CA ASN A 397 -10.45 21.55 -3.89
C ASN A 397 -10.23 20.53 -2.78
N ILE A 398 -9.02 19.95 -2.72
CA ILE A 398 -8.62 19.03 -1.63
C ILE A 398 -8.83 19.70 -0.27
N ARG A 399 -8.31 20.93 -0.08
CA ARG A 399 -8.44 21.69 1.17
C ARG A 399 -9.91 21.92 1.52
N ALA A 400 -10.70 22.41 0.58
CA ALA A 400 -12.10 22.72 0.81
C ALA A 400 -12.92 21.50 1.21
N VAL A 401 -12.69 20.36 0.55
CA VAL A 401 -13.34 19.09 0.85
C VAL A 401 -12.96 18.58 2.24
N ASN A 402 -11.66 18.57 2.56
CA ASN A 402 -11.20 18.05 3.84
C ASN A 402 -11.65 18.93 5.02
N GLU A 403 -11.63 20.28 4.88
CA GLU A 403 -12.16 21.20 5.89
C GLU A 403 -13.67 21.00 6.09
N PHE A 404 -14.42 20.80 5.00
CA PHE A 404 -15.85 20.51 5.08
C PHE A 404 -16.13 19.19 5.81
N VAL A 405 -15.49 18.10 5.39
CA VAL A 405 -15.69 16.77 5.99
C VAL A 405 -15.26 16.77 7.47
N HIS A 406 -14.18 17.46 7.82
CA HIS A 406 -13.74 17.60 9.21
C HIS A 406 -14.80 18.24 10.11
N GLY A 407 -15.50 19.25 9.61
CA GLY A 407 -16.57 19.93 10.36
C GLY A 407 -17.92 19.22 10.32
N TYR A 408 -18.23 18.58 9.20
CA TYR A 408 -19.55 17.98 8.95
C TYR A 408 -19.67 16.52 9.40
N GLY A 409 -18.61 15.75 9.29
CA GLY A 409 -18.58 14.30 9.54
C GLY A 409 -18.57 13.88 11.02
N LEU A 410 -19.21 14.65 11.93
CA LEU A 410 -19.30 14.33 13.35
C LEU A 410 -20.33 13.21 13.59
N TYR A 411 -19.99 12.26 14.44
CA TYR A 411 -20.94 11.28 14.99
C TYR A 411 -21.48 11.80 16.33
N TYR A 412 -22.78 11.70 16.52
CA TYR A 412 -23.49 12.13 17.76
C TYR A 412 -24.06 10.94 18.50
#